data_32184e8b3295a0aeb57517bf70c44e15
#
_entry.id   32184e8b3295a0aeb57517bf70c44e15
#
_cell.length_a   1.000
_cell.length_b   1.000
_cell.length_c   1.000
_cell.angle_alpha   90.00
_cell.angle_beta   90.00
_cell.angle_gamma   90.00
#
_symmetry.space_group_name_H-M   'P 1'
#
loop_
_entity.id
_entity.type
_entity.pdbx_description
1 polymer ?
#
loop_
_entity_poly.entity_id
_entity_poly.type
_entity_poly.pdbx_seq_one_letter_code
_entity_poly.pdbx_strand_id
1 'polypeptide(L)'
;MQGELERALATICGEQIRIAGAGRTDAGVHATGQVISFRTAADRGPGEIRRGVNALLPQDIAVRELSEADEGFHARFSATGRAYEYRIRCAPQREPLERHREHWVPQALDVDAMERAAARLVGRADFASFAMAGMRTTVRTVRRAEIHREGAVLRFEIEADAFLRGMVRAIVGTLLWIGRGTMSEERFIEAVAARDRAQTGPSAPAQGLCLIRVEYGGASRRSEQDADDEE
;
A
#
# COMPACT_ATOMS: atom_id res chain seq x y z
N MET A 1 -6.35 -1.72 13.85
CA MET A 1 -5.49 -2.81 13.34
C MET A 1 -4.28 -3.07 14.22
N GLN A 2 -3.26 -2.16 14.36
CA GLN A 2 -2.07 -2.42 15.18
C GLN A 2 -2.40 -2.90 16.60
N GLY A 3 -3.26 -2.18 17.33
CA GLY A 3 -3.65 -2.55 18.68
C GLY A 3 -4.39 -3.89 18.79
N GLU A 4 -5.16 -4.29 17.76
CA GLU A 4 -5.82 -5.61 17.73
C GLU A 4 -4.79 -6.73 17.60
N LEU A 5 -3.81 -6.55 16.71
CA LEU A 5 -2.71 -7.51 16.52
C LEU A 5 -1.84 -7.61 17.78
N GLU A 6 -1.45 -6.48 18.38
CA GLU A 6 -0.66 -6.47 19.62
C GLU A 6 -1.39 -7.15 20.77
N ARG A 7 -2.71 -6.94 20.90
CA ARG A 7 -3.54 -7.58 21.93
C ARG A 7 -3.64 -9.11 21.72
N ALA A 8 -3.94 -9.53 20.49
CA ALA A 8 -4.04 -10.95 20.16
C ALA A 8 -2.70 -11.67 20.35
N LEU A 9 -1.59 -11.09 19.88
CA LEU A 9 -0.25 -11.62 20.09
C LEU A 9 0.10 -11.70 21.58
N ALA A 10 -0.18 -10.64 22.36
CA ALA A 10 0.10 -10.65 23.79
C ALA A 10 -0.66 -11.77 24.53
N THR A 11 -1.91 -12.03 24.15
CA THR A 11 -2.70 -13.14 24.72
C THR A 11 -2.10 -14.50 24.39
N ILE A 12 -1.68 -14.72 23.15
CA ILE A 12 -1.14 -16.01 22.70
C ILE A 12 0.27 -16.24 23.22
N CYS A 13 1.12 -15.21 23.22
CA CYS A 13 2.52 -15.33 23.67
C CYS A 13 2.67 -15.22 25.19
N GLY A 14 1.66 -14.74 25.93
CA GLY A 14 1.73 -14.56 27.38
C GLY A 14 2.61 -13.38 27.82
N GLU A 15 2.94 -12.46 26.92
CA GLU A 15 3.81 -11.32 27.17
C GLU A 15 3.38 -10.09 26.37
N GLN A 16 3.85 -8.91 26.75
CA GLN A 16 3.58 -7.67 26.02
C GLN A 16 4.34 -7.65 24.69
N ILE A 17 3.60 -7.61 23.58
CA ILE A 17 4.18 -7.56 22.22
C ILE A 17 4.02 -6.17 21.63
N ARG A 18 5.10 -5.68 21.00
CA ARG A 18 5.09 -4.50 20.15
C ARG A 18 5.41 -4.90 18.72
N ILE A 19 4.56 -4.48 17.79
CA ILE A 19 4.79 -4.77 16.37
C ILE A 19 5.36 -3.56 15.64
N ALA A 20 6.21 -3.86 14.64
CA ALA A 20 6.67 -2.90 13.65
C ALA A 20 6.05 -3.25 12.29
N GLY A 21 5.25 -2.36 11.71
CA GLY A 21 4.67 -2.54 10.37
C GLY A 21 5.58 -2.00 9.26
N ALA A 22 5.58 -2.62 8.09
CA ALA A 22 6.36 -2.20 6.92
C ALA A 22 5.97 -0.81 6.41
N GLY A 23 4.73 -0.40 6.61
CA GLY A 23 4.21 0.92 6.29
C GLY A 23 2.94 1.22 7.07
N ARG A 24 2.71 2.49 7.39
CA ARG A 24 1.43 2.93 7.92
C ARG A 24 0.45 3.12 6.78
N THR A 25 -0.78 2.65 6.96
CA THR A 25 -1.90 2.93 6.07
C THR A 25 -2.86 3.89 6.77
N ASP A 26 -3.44 4.84 6.03
CA ASP A 26 -4.47 5.72 6.55
C ASP A 26 -5.75 4.93 6.89
N ALA A 27 -6.63 5.49 7.72
CA ALA A 27 -7.94 4.90 7.97
C ALA A 27 -8.73 4.71 6.66
N GLY A 28 -9.31 3.53 6.48
CA GLY A 28 -10.04 3.13 5.27
C GLY A 28 -9.16 2.63 4.11
N VAL A 29 -7.84 2.64 4.23
CA VAL A 29 -6.91 2.01 3.27
C VAL A 29 -6.78 0.52 3.60
N HIS A 30 -6.86 -0.31 2.56
CA HIS A 30 -6.75 -1.77 2.66
C HIS A 30 -5.30 -2.24 2.56
N ALA A 31 -5.06 -3.48 2.95
CA ALA A 31 -3.79 -4.16 2.72
C ALA A 31 -4.01 -5.67 2.54
N THR A 32 -3.50 -6.22 1.45
CA THR A 32 -3.39 -7.67 1.23
C THR A 32 -1.96 -8.15 1.40
N GLY A 33 -0.99 -7.23 1.38
CA GLY A 33 0.44 -7.50 1.48
C GLY A 33 1.15 -6.75 2.63
N GLN A 34 0.44 -6.36 3.69
CA GLN A 34 1.09 -5.76 4.86
C GLN A 34 1.98 -6.77 5.57
N VAL A 35 3.17 -6.34 5.96
CA VAL A 35 4.11 -7.15 6.74
C VAL A 35 4.35 -6.48 8.08
N ILE A 36 4.38 -7.28 9.12
CA ILE A 36 4.78 -6.85 10.46
C ILE A 36 5.95 -7.71 10.96
N SER A 37 6.75 -7.16 11.85
CA SER A 37 7.73 -7.92 12.65
C SER A 37 7.51 -7.65 14.13
N PHE A 38 7.78 -8.66 14.96
CA PHE A 38 7.77 -8.57 16.41
C PHE A 38 8.81 -9.53 16.99
N ARG A 39 9.09 -9.39 18.27
CA ARG A 39 9.94 -10.32 19.04
C ARG A 39 9.10 -10.96 20.14
N THR A 40 9.37 -12.22 20.42
CA THR A 40 8.74 -12.96 21.50
C THR A 40 9.74 -13.93 22.12
N ALA A 41 9.61 -14.17 23.42
CA ALA A 41 10.32 -15.22 24.14
C ALA A 41 9.44 -16.46 24.34
N ALA A 42 8.20 -16.45 23.83
CA ALA A 42 7.27 -17.58 23.96
C ALA A 42 7.81 -18.81 23.22
N ASP A 43 7.84 -19.94 23.89
CA ASP A 43 8.17 -21.25 23.30
C ASP A 43 6.95 -21.81 22.55
N ARG A 44 6.68 -21.23 21.37
CA ARG A 44 5.57 -21.60 20.49
C ARG A 44 6.00 -21.46 19.04
N GLY A 45 5.68 -22.45 18.23
CA GLY A 45 5.98 -22.42 16.80
C GLY A 45 5.13 -21.37 16.02
N PRO A 46 5.64 -20.86 14.89
CA PRO A 46 4.94 -19.85 14.08
C PRO A 46 3.51 -20.26 13.69
N GLY A 47 3.30 -21.53 13.31
CA GLY A 47 1.98 -22.07 12.96
C GLY A 47 0.98 -22.02 14.11
N GLU A 48 1.43 -22.29 15.36
CA GLU A 48 0.61 -22.23 16.57
C GLU A 48 0.20 -20.78 16.87
N ILE A 49 1.17 -19.86 16.84
CA ILE A 49 0.92 -18.43 17.06
C ILE A 49 -0.07 -17.91 16.02
N ARG A 50 0.14 -18.22 14.73
CA ARG A 50 -0.75 -17.79 13.65
C ARG A 50 -2.19 -18.24 13.85
N ARG A 51 -2.40 -19.53 14.17
CA ARG A 51 -3.75 -20.07 14.44
C ARG A 51 -4.41 -19.39 15.65
N GLY A 52 -3.66 -19.27 16.76
CA GLY A 52 -4.16 -18.64 17.98
C GLY A 52 -4.53 -17.17 17.77
N VAL A 53 -3.66 -16.40 17.11
CA VAL A 53 -3.90 -14.99 16.80
C VAL A 53 -5.14 -14.82 15.91
N ASN A 54 -5.28 -15.63 14.85
CA ASN A 54 -6.45 -15.56 13.95
C ASN A 54 -7.77 -15.93 14.65
N ALA A 55 -7.74 -16.74 15.70
CA ALA A 55 -8.93 -17.06 16.50
C ALA A 55 -9.40 -15.87 17.36
N LEU A 56 -8.51 -14.90 17.66
CA LEU A 56 -8.80 -13.73 18.49
C LEU A 56 -9.03 -12.45 17.70
N LEU A 57 -8.58 -12.41 16.43
CA LEU A 57 -8.70 -11.23 15.59
C LEU A 57 -10.14 -11.01 15.12
N PRO A 58 -10.57 -9.73 14.93
CA PRO A 58 -11.84 -9.44 14.29
C PRO A 58 -11.83 -9.86 12.81
N GLN A 59 -13.01 -10.07 12.23
CA GLN A 59 -13.19 -10.67 10.89
C GLN A 59 -12.55 -9.88 9.74
N ASP A 60 -12.20 -8.62 9.95
CA ASP A 60 -11.55 -7.74 8.96
C ASP A 60 -10.01 -7.77 9.03
N ILE A 61 -9.43 -8.59 9.93
CA ILE A 61 -7.99 -8.78 10.08
C ILE A 61 -7.65 -10.27 10.09
N ALA A 62 -6.68 -10.67 9.25
CA ALA A 62 -6.17 -12.03 9.26
C ALA A 62 -4.65 -12.07 9.04
N VAL A 63 -3.96 -12.90 9.81
CA VAL A 63 -2.55 -13.26 9.59
C VAL A 63 -2.53 -14.44 8.61
N ARG A 64 -2.02 -14.20 7.40
CA ARG A 64 -1.96 -15.22 6.33
C ARG A 64 -0.78 -16.16 6.50
N GLU A 65 0.37 -15.56 6.81
CA GLU A 65 1.65 -16.25 6.97
C GLU A 65 2.35 -15.73 8.23
N LEU A 66 3.08 -16.60 8.91
CA LEU A 66 3.97 -16.25 10.00
C LEU A 66 5.19 -17.16 9.91
N SER A 67 6.36 -16.58 9.90
CA SER A 67 7.64 -17.31 9.87
C SER A 67 8.65 -16.63 10.79
N GLU A 68 9.66 -17.36 11.18
CA GLU A 68 10.83 -16.80 11.82
C GLU A 68 11.60 -15.94 10.80
N ALA A 69 12.35 -14.98 11.30
CA ALA A 69 13.19 -14.10 10.52
C ALA A 69 14.52 -13.88 11.24
N ASP A 70 15.53 -13.47 10.49
CA ASP A 70 16.84 -13.13 11.03
C ASP A 70 16.72 -12.08 12.15
N GLU A 71 17.59 -12.15 13.14
CA GLU A 71 17.55 -11.28 14.34
C GLU A 71 17.56 -9.78 13.99
N GLY A 72 18.23 -9.40 12.90
CA GLY A 72 18.31 -8.03 12.41
C GLY A 72 17.09 -7.58 11.56
N PHE A 73 16.16 -8.48 11.26
CA PHE A 73 15.02 -8.14 10.41
C PHE A 73 14.08 -7.15 11.09
N HIS A 74 13.70 -6.11 10.34
CA HIS A 74 12.73 -5.11 10.76
C HIS A 74 11.78 -4.80 9.60
N ALA A 75 10.49 -5.08 9.76
CA ALA A 75 9.51 -4.99 8.67
C ALA A 75 9.52 -3.66 7.90
N ARG A 76 9.85 -2.55 8.55
CA ARG A 76 9.91 -1.23 7.91
C ARG A 76 11.27 -0.94 7.27
N PHE A 77 12.36 -1.19 7.99
CA PHE A 77 13.70 -0.75 7.59
C PHE A 77 14.41 -1.72 6.66
N SER A 78 14.08 -3.02 6.75
CA SER A 78 14.59 -4.03 5.82
C SER A 78 13.85 -4.04 4.47
N ALA A 79 12.70 -3.35 4.38
CA ALA A 79 11.92 -3.31 3.15
C ALA A 79 12.57 -2.43 2.08
N THR A 80 12.75 -3.00 0.89
CA THR A 80 13.37 -2.37 -0.30
C THR A 80 12.36 -1.79 -1.28
N GLY A 81 11.08 -2.19 -1.18
CA GLY A 81 10.01 -1.69 -2.03
C GLY A 81 8.62 -1.90 -1.43
N ARG A 82 7.65 -1.16 -1.95
CA ARG A 82 6.22 -1.30 -1.68
C ARG A 82 5.47 -1.12 -2.99
N ALA A 83 4.39 -1.89 -3.14
CA ALA A 83 3.47 -1.74 -4.26
C ALA A 83 2.06 -1.49 -3.74
N TYR A 84 1.39 -0.55 -4.35
CA TYR A 84 0.00 -0.20 -4.09
C TYR A 84 -0.84 -0.36 -5.33
N GLU A 85 -2.10 -0.75 -5.16
CA GLU A 85 -3.14 -0.72 -6.16
C GLU A 85 -4.21 0.29 -5.74
N TYR A 86 -4.72 1.07 -6.68
CA TYR A 86 -5.91 1.90 -6.48
C TYR A 86 -6.97 1.55 -7.51
N ARG A 87 -8.19 1.24 -7.05
CA ARG A 87 -9.30 0.82 -7.90
C ARG A 87 -10.29 1.96 -8.10
N ILE A 88 -10.58 2.27 -9.37
CA ILE A 88 -11.51 3.32 -9.81
C ILE A 88 -12.58 2.64 -10.65
N ARG A 89 -13.83 2.69 -10.21
CA ARG A 89 -14.97 2.22 -11.02
C ARG A 89 -15.52 3.37 -11.86
N CYS A 90 -15.38 3.24 -13.16
CA CYS A 90 -15.90 4.19 -14.17
C CYS A 90 -17.21 3.62 -14.75
N ALA A 91 -18.34 3.96 -14.15
CA ALA A 91 -19.64 3.49 -14.58
C ALA A 91 -20.74 4.49 -14.20
N PRO A 92 -21.83 4.61 -14.99
CA PRO A 92 -22.96 5.50 -14.64
C PRO A 92 -23.57 5.17 -13.28
N GLN A 93 -23.65 3.89 -12.91
CA GLN A 93 -24.17 3.42 -11.63
C GLN A 93 -23.02 2.93 -10.73
N ARG A 94 -23.18 3.20 -9.42
CA ARG A 94 -22.28 2.65 -8.40
C ARG A 94 -22.52 1.16 -8.19
N GLU A 95 -21.50 0.45 -7.73
CA GLU A 95 -21.60 -0.96 -7.30
C GLU A 95 -21.64 -1.03 -5.76
N PRO A 96 -22.82 -1.23 -5.15
CA PRO A 96 -22.95 -1.16 -3.69
C PRO A 96 -22.11 -2.17 -2.91
N LEU A 97 -21.85 -3.36 -3.48
CA LEU A 97 -21.04 -4.40 -2.84
C LEU A 97 -19.56 -4.02 -2.81
N GLU A 98 -19.09 -3.22 -3.76
CA GLU A 98 -17.70 -2.77 -3.88
C GLU A 98 -17.43 -1.39 -3.25
N ARG A 99 -18.44 -0.77 -2.59
CA ARG A 99 -18.36 0.60 -2.04
C ARG A 99 -17.19 0.85 -1.09
N HIS A 100 -16.65 -0.19 -0.47
CA HIS A 100 -15.53 -0.12 0.44
C HIS A 100 -14.19 -0.50 -0.20
N ARG A 101 -14.17 -0.88 -1.49
CA ARG A 101 -12.97 -1.36 -2.20
C ARG A 101 -12.66 -0.56 -3.45
N GLU A 102 -13.57 0.29 -3.92
CA GLU A 102 -13.43 1.04 -5.16
C GLU A 102 -13.86 2.50 -4.95
N HIS A 103 -13.20 3.40 -5.68
CA HIS A 103 -13.66 4.78 -5.82
C HIS A 103 -14.55 4.88 -7.07
N TRP A 104 -15.82 5.15 -6.88
CA TRP A 104 -16.76 5.33 -7.98
C TRP A 104 -16.65 6.71 -8.62
N VAL A 105 -16.52 6.74 -9.95
CA VAL A 105 -16.48 7.94 -10.80
C VAL A 105 -17.52 7.75 -11.90
N PRO A 106 -18.64 8.50 -11.91
CA PRO A 106 -19.73 8.31 -12.88
C PRO A 106 -19.39 8.80 -14.29
N GLN A 107 -18.41 9.71 -14.42
CA GLN A 107 -18.01 10.28 -15.70
C GLN A 107 -17.02 9.37 -16.43
N ALA A 108 -17.07 9.44 -17.78
CA ALA A 108 -15.99 8.90 -18.60
C ALA A 108 -14.67 9.64 -18.31
N LEU A 109 -13.58 8.90 -18.29
CA LEU A 109 -12.22 9.44 -18.11
C LEU A 109 -11.40 9.20 -19.38
N ASP A 110 -10.55 10.14 -19.73
CA ASP A 110 -9.50 9.95 -20.72
C ASP A 110 -8.37 9.11 -20.09
N VAL A 111 -8.51 7.78 -20.23
CA VAL A 111 -7.58 6.80 -19.63
C VAL A 111 -6.20 6.91 -20.27
N ASP A 112 -6.13 7.16 -21.58
CA ASP A 112 -4.87 7.26 -22.31
C ASP A 112 -4.05 8.47 -21.80
N ALA A 113 -4.70 9.60 -21.53
CA ALA A 113 -4.04 10.75 -20.91
C ALA A 113 -3.57 10.44 -19.47
N MET A 114 -4.37 9.72 -18.70
CA MET A 114 -3.97 9.28 -17.35
C MET A 114 -2.77 8.33 -17.39
N GLU A 115 -2.71 7.39 -18.34
CA GLU A 115 -1.58 6.46 -18.53
C GLU A 115 -0.29 7.19 -18.89
N ARG A 116 -0.36 8.13 -19.84
CA ARG A 116 0.80 8.96 -20.20
C ARG A 116 1.33 9.77 -19.01
N ALA A 117 0.43 10.37 -18.23
CA ALA A 117 0.82 11.11 -17.03
C ALA A 117 1.40 10.19 -15.94
N ALA A 118 0.81 9.01 -15.72
CA ALA A 118 1.32 8.03 -14.75
C ALA A 118 2.75 7.60 -15.11
N ALA A 119 3.04 7.36 -16.40
CA ALA A 119 4.38 7.00 -16.87
C ALA A 119 5.45 8.06 -16.54
N ARG A 120 5.07 9.36 -16.43
CA ARG A 120 5.98 10.45 -16.04
C ARG A 120 6.43 10.39 -14.58
N LEU A 121 5.78 9.60 -13.76
CA LEU A 121 6.17 9.41 -12.35
C LEU A 121 7.36 8.47 -12.18
N VAL A 122 7.66 7.64 -13.20
CA VAL A 122 8.71 6.63 -13.12
C VAL A 122 10.08 7.29 -13.10
N GLY A 123 10.90 6.88 -12.14
CA GLY A 123 12.24 7.40 -11.93
C GLY A 123 12.43 7.97 -10.52
N ARG A 124 13.61 8.56 -10.29
CA ARG A 124 13.96 9.22 -9.04
C ARG A 124 13.62 10.71 -9.13
N ALA A 125 12.68 11.16 -8.31
CA ALA A 125 12.23 12.55 -8.30
C ALA A 125 11.87 13.02 -6.88
N ASP A 126 11.69 14.33 -6.73
CA ASP A 126 11.15 14.94 -5.52
C ASP A 126 9.62 14.99 -5.60
N PHE A 127 8.96 14.21 -4.76
CA PHE A 127 7.50 14.08 -4.70
C PHE A 127 6.85 14.99 -3.63
N ALA A 128 7.48 16.11 -3.27
CA ALA A 128 6.94 17.05 -2.29
C ALA A 128 5.52 17.52 -2.63
N SER A 129 5.19 17.71 -3.93
CA SER A 129 3.85 18.06 -4.42
C SER A 129 2.76 17.04 -4.04
N PHE A 130 3.13 15.81 -3.70
CA PHE A 130 2.21 14.75 -3.28
C PHE A 130 2.34 14.39 -1.80
N ALA A 131 3.17 15.13 -1.06
CA ALA A 131 3.42 14.89 0.36
C ALA A 131 2.44 15.67 1.26
N MET A 132 2.16 15.12 2.43
CA MET A 132 1.62 15.94 3.52
C MET A 132 2.74 16.82 4.11
N ALA A 133 2.39 17.98 4.62
CA ALA A 133 3.35 18.91 5.23
C ALA A 133 4.19 18.27 6.34
N GLY A 134 5.44 18.76 6.51
CA GLY A 134 6.34 18.35 7.59
C GLY A 134 7.21 17.12 7.30
N MET A 135 7.26 16.64 6.05
CA MET A 135 8.16 15.54 5.67
C MET A 135 9.61 16.05 5.50
N ARG A 136 10.58 15.35 6.13
CA ARG A 136 12.01 15.73 6.06
C ARG A 136 12.68 15.40 4.73
N THR A 137 12.28 14.30 4.09
CA THR A 137 12.81 13.83 2.81
C THR A 137 11.69 13.45 1.89
N THR A 138 11.62 14.06 0.72
CA THR A 138 10.54 13.91 -0.26
C THR A 138 10.95 13.22 -1.55
N VAL A 139 12.27 12.96 -1.71
CA VAL A 139 12.80 12.23 -2.87
C VAL A 139 12.49 10.74 -2.74
N ARG A 140 11.91 10.15 -3.80
CA ARG A 140 11.57 8.71 -3.91
C ARG A 140 11.96 8.21 -5.29
N THR A 141 12.08 6.88 -5.40
CA THR A 141 12.29 6.22 -6.68
C THR A 141 11.06 5.38 -6.99
N VAL A 142 10.25 5.86 -7.92
CA VAL A 142 9.12 5.10 -8.47
C VAL A 142 9.66 4.17 -9.55
N ARG A 143 9.41 2.87 -9.42
CA ARG A 143 9.89 1.83 -10.36
C ARG A 143 8.85 1.52 -11.42
N ARG A 144 7.57 1.59 -11.06
CA ARG A 144 6.44 1.31 -11.94
C ARG A 144 5.25 2.19 -11.57
N ALA A 145 4.53 2.67 -12.58
CA ALA A 145 3.27 3.40 -12.42
C ALA A 145 2.42 3.15 -13.66
N GLU A 146 1.43 2.27 -13.58
CA GLU A 146 0.66 1.76 -14.70
C GLU A 146 -0.83 1.75 -14.40
N ILE A 147 -1.65 1.92 -15.44
CA ILE A 147 -3.10 1.79 -15.36
C ILE A 147 -3.54 0.59 -16.22
N HIS A 148 -4.36 -0.26 -15.66
CA HIS A 148 -4.94 -1.42 -16.33
C HIS A 148 -6.45 -1.30 -16.33
N ARG A 149 -7.09 -1.57 -17.49
CA ARG A 149 -8.55 -1.55 -17.62
C ARG A 149 -9.11 -2.97 -17.51
N GLU A 150 -10.01 -3.18 -16.56
CA GLU A 150 -10.74 -4.43 -16.34
C GLU A 150 -12.25 -4.15 -16.38
N GLY A 151 -12.83 -4.16 -17.57
CA GLY A 151 -14.23 -3.79 -17.78
C GLY A 151 -14.49 -2.33 -17.35
N ALA A 152 -15.34 -2.14 -16.34
CA ALA A 152 -15.66 -0.83 -15.78
C ALA A 152 -14.66 -0.34 -14.70
N VAL A 153 -13.66 -1.14 -14.34
CA VAL A 153 -12.69 -0.81 -13.29
C VAL A 153 -11.34 -0.45 -13.93
N LEU A 154 -10.78 0.67 -13.50
CA LEU A 154 -9.39 1.02 -13.75
C LEU A 154 -8.58 0.66 -12.50
N ARG A 155 -7.50 -0.08 -12.68
CA ARG A 155 -6.52 -0.38 -11.64
C ARG A 155 -5.25 0.41 -11.89
N PHE A 156 -4.97 1.37 -11.02
CA PHE A 156 -3.68 2.06 -11.01
C PHE A 156 -2.74 1.32 -10.07
N GLU A 157 -1.66 0.78 -10.59
CA GLU A 157 -0.59 0.15 -9.82
C GLU A 157 0.63 1.04 -9.77
N ILE A 158 1.21 1.21 -8.58
CA ILE A 158 2.43 1.98 -8.38
C ILE A 158 3.37 1.25 -7.43
N GLU A 159 4.65 1.20 -7.82
CA GLU A 159 5.72 0.59 -7.05
C GLU A 159 6.86 1.57 -6.85
N ALA A 160 7.37 1.67 -5.63
CA ALA A 160 8.48 2.55 -5.27
C ALA A 160 9.32 1.97 -4.13
N ASP A 161 10.53 2.53 -3.94
CA ASP A 161 11.38 2.25 -2.77
C ASP A 161 10.64 2.55 -1.45
N ALA A 162 9.95 3.69 -1.41
CA ALA A 162 9.08 4.09 -0.29
C ALA A 162 8.04 5.11 -0.78
N PHE A 163 7.01 5.35 0.04
CA PHE A 163 6.00 6.36 -0.21
C PHE A 163 5.94 7.39 0.92
N LEU A 164 5.63 8.63 0.56
CA LEU A 164 5.30 9.69 1.51
C LEU A 164 3.87 9.49 2.02
N ARG A 165 3.58 10.01 3.19
CA ARG A 165 2.21 9.96 3.72
C ARG A 165 1.22 10.64 2.77
N GLY A 166 0.18 9.91 2.37
CA GLY A 166 -0.85 10.37 1.45
C GLY A 166 -0.44 10.43 -0.03
N MET A 167 0.83 10.11 -0.39
CA MET A 167 1.39 10.27 -1.74
C MET A 167 0.55 9.59 -2.82
N VAL A 168 0.26 8.30 -2.68
CA VAL A 168 -0.49 7.56 -3.73
C VAL A 168 -1.88 8.13 -3.94
N ARG A 169 -2.57 8.49 -2.87
CA ARG A 169 -3.91 9.09 -2.96
C ARG A 169 -3.87 10.47 -3.63
N ALA A 170 -2.86 11.28 -3.36
CA ALA A 170 -2.67 12.58 -4.02
C ALA A 170 -2.34 12.42 -5.51
N ILE A 171 -1.50 11.45 -5.87
CA ILE A 171 -1.22 11.09 -7.27
C ILE A 171 -2.52 10.70 -7.98
N VAL A 172 -3.28 9.75 -7.43
CA VAL A 172 -4.55 9.31 -8.04
C VAL A 172 -5.54 10.45 -8.20
N GLY A 173 -5.69 11.31 -7.18
CA GLY A 173 -6.57 12.48 -7.27
C GLY A 173 -6.17 13.45 -8.38
N THR A 174 -4.86 13.58 -8.65
CA THR A 174 -4.34 14.41 -9.73
C THR A 174 -4.53 13.74 -11.09
N LEU A 175 -4.30 12.42 -11.18
CA LEU A 175 -4.61 11.64 -12.40
C LEU A 175 -6.11 11.71 -12.76
N LEU A 176 -7.00 11.74 -11.78
CA LEU A 176 -8.43 11.95 -12.02
C LEU A 176 -8.75 13.35 -12.58
N TRP A 177 -7.98 14.39 -12.24
CA TRP A 177 -8.11 15.70 -12.90
C TRP A 177 -7.70 15.64 -14.38
N ILE A 178 -6.65 14.89 -14.69
CA ILE A 178 -6.22 14.68 -16.09
C ILE A 178 -7.31 13.90 -16.84
N GLY A 179 -7.77 12.79 -16.31
CA GLY A 179 -8.82 11.97 -16.94
C GLY A 179 -10.15 12.71 -17.17
N ARG A 180 -10.43 13.75 -16.37
CA ARG A 180 -11.58 14.65 -16.55
C ARG A 180 -11.31 15.83 -17.49
N GLY A 181 -10.10 15.96 -18.02
CA GLY A 181 -9.68 17.10 -18.85
C GLY A 181 -9.54 18.42 -18.10
N THR A 182 -9.50 18.39 -16.75
CA THR A 182 -9.33 19.60 -15.92
C THR A 182 -7.87 19.98 -15.68
N MET A 183 -6.94 19.07 -16.02
CA MET A 183 -5.50 19.29 -15.99
C MET A 183 -4.86 18.67 -17.24
N SER A 184 -3.98 19.39 -17.93
CA SER A 184 -3.20 18.82 -19.04
C SER A 184 -1.98 18.04 -18.53
N GLU A 185 -1.37 17.21 -19.42
CA GLU A 185 -0.15 16.46 -19.09
C GLU A 185 1.02 17.42 -18.79
N GLU A 186 1.16 18.52 -19.53
CA GLU A 186 2.19 19.53 -19.29
C GLU A 186 2.03 20.18 -17.93
N ARG A 187 0.79 20.54 -17.55
CA ARG A 187 0.50 21.12 -16.23
C ARG A 187 0.76 20.12 -15.10
N PHE A 188 0.55 18.82 -15.33
CA PHE A 188 0.92 17.78 -14.38
C PHE A 188 2.43 17.73 -14.14
N ILE A 189 3.24 17.76 -15.20
CA ILE A 189 4.70 17.76 -15.11
C ILE A 189 5.18 19.00 -14.32
N GLU A 190 4.64 20.18 -14.62
CA GLU A 190 4.93 21.41 -13.87
C GLU A 190 4.55 21.28 -12.39
N ALA A 191 3.38 20.72 -12.09
CA ALA A 191 2.90 20.51 -10.72
C ALA A 191 3.80 19.55 -9.94
N VAL A 192 4.32 18.48 -10.56
CA VAL A 192 5.32 17.58 -9.94
C VAL A 192 6.57 18.36 -9.59
N ALA A 193 7.10 19.19 -10.50
CA ALA A 193 8.33 19.97 -10.32
C ALA A 193 8.18 21.14 -9.33
N ALA A 194 6.96 21.65 -9.15
CA ALA A 194 6.70 22.84 -8.30
C ALA A 194 6.94 22.60 -6.81
N ARG A 195 6.96 21.34 -6.34
CA ARG A 195 7.07 20.97 -4.91
C ARG A 195 6.00 21.62 -4.03
N ASP A 196 4.87 21.91 -4.62
CA ASP A 196 3.74 22.56 -3.97
C ASP A 196 2.48 21.69 -4.06
N ARG A 197 1.97 21.26 -2.89
CA ARG A 197 0.76 20.44 -2.78
C ARG A 197 -0.49 21.13 -3.36
N ALA A 198 -0.52 22.47 -3.36
CA ALA A 198 -1.65 23.23 -3.89
C ALA A 198 -1.79 23.13 -5.43
N GLN A 199 -0.72 22.73 -6.13
CA GLN A 199 -0.71 22.55 -7.58
C GLN A 199 -1.28 21.18 -8.02
N THR A 200 -1.56 20.28 -7.09
CA THR A 200 -2.02 18.91 -7.35
C THR A 200 -3.47 18.69 -6.90
N GLY A 201 -4.11 17.65 -7.43
CA GLY A 201 -5.48 17.31 -7.13
C GLY A 201 -5.71 16.93 -5.66
N PRO A 202 -6.97 16.91 -5.19
CA PRO A 202 -7.31 16.46 -3.85
C PRO A 202 -6.94 14.99 -3.68
N SER A 203 -6.64 14.56 -2.44
CA SER A 203 -6.38 13.15 -2.17
C SER A 203 -7.61 12.30 -2.50
N ALA A 204 -7.43 11.29 -3.33
CA ALA A 204 -8.48 10.33 -3.65
C ALA A 204 -8.97 9.61 -2.39
N PRO A 205 -10.23 9.13 -2.36
CA PRO A 205 -10.81 8.40 -1.23
C PRO A 205 -9.97 7.19 -0.81
N ALA A 206 -9.91 6.92 0.51
CA ALA A 206 -9.02 5.89 1.06
C ALA A 206 -9.42 4.46 0.65
N GLN A 207 -10.73 4.19 0.53
CA GLN A 207 -11.26 2.85 0.28
C GLN A 207 -10.84 2.24 -1.07
N GLY A 208 -10.45 3.05 -2.05
CA GLY A 208 -9.91 2.52 -3.31
C GLY A 208 -8.48 2.03 -3.22
N LEU A 209 -7.73 2.38 -2.17
CA LEU A 209 -6.30 2.10 -2.03
C LEU A 209 -6.05 0.81 -1.26
N CYS A 210 -5.15 -0.01 -1.78
CA CYS A 210 -4.67 -1.25 -1.15
C CYS A 210 -3.15 -1.37 -1.24
N LEU A 211 -2.47 -1.62 -0.11
CA LEU A 211 -1.08 -2.07 -0.10
C LEU A 211 -1.05 -3.54 -0.51
N ILE A 212 -0.54 -3.84 -1.70
CA ILE A 212 -0.60 -5.20 -2.28
C ILE A 212 0.68 -6.01 -2.04
N ARG A 213 1.83 -5.35 -1.89
CA ARG A 213 3.12 -6.04 -1.71
C ARG A 213 4.13 -5.17 -0.96
N VAL A 214 4.95 -5.81 -0.13
CA VAL A 214 6.18 -5.27 0.44
C VAL A 214 7.33 -6.16 0.00
N GLU A 215 8.41 -5.56 -0.47
CA GLU A 215 9.59 -6.27 -0.97
C GLU A 215 10.72 -6.18 0.04
N TYR A 216 11.42 -7.29 0.19
CA TYR A 216 12.63 -7.41 1.00
C TYR A 216 13.76 -7.96 0.14
N GLY A 217 14.90 -7.30 0.11
CA GLY A 217 16.08 -7.79 -0.59
C GLY A 217 16.72 -8.94 0.18
N GLY A 218 16.85 -10.11 -0.45
CA GLY A 218 17.80 -11.16 -0.05
C GLY A 218 17.71 -11.80 1.34
N ALA A 219 16.74 -11.50 2.18
CA ALA A 219 16.49 -12.24 3.41
C ALA A 219 15.66 -13.48 3.07
N SER A 220 16.26 -14.66 3.19
CA SER A 220 15.63 -15.94 2.89
C SER A 220 14.36 -16.10 3.73
N ARG A 221 13.20 -16.15 3.09
CA ARG A 221 12.03 -16.81 3.67
C ARG A 221 12.35 -18.29 3.68
N ARG A 222 12.60 -18.88 4.84
CA ARG A 222 12.41 -20.32 5.00
C ARG A 222 10.89 -20.53 5.00
N SER A 223 10.36 -20.97 3.87
CA SER A 223 8.98 -21.45 3.78
C SER A 223 8.90 -22.82 4.43
N GLU A 224 7.78 -23.15 5.08
CA GLU A 224 7.50 -24.51 5.62
C GLU A 224 7.56 -25.60 4.54
N GLN A 225 7.65 -25.26 3.26
CA GLN A 225 7.80 -26.20 2.14
C GLN A 225 9.20 -26.76 1.96
N ASP A 226 10.24 -26.14 2.54
CA ASP A 226 11.62 -26.64 2.43
C ASP A 226 11.95 -27.71 3.52
N ALA A 227 11.01 -28.01 4.42
CA ALA A 227 11.20 -28.99 5.50
C ALA A 227 10.74 -30.42 5.11
N ASP A 228 9.97 -30.58 4.04
CA ASP A 228 9.43 -31.89 3.61
C ASP A 228 10.28 -32.60 2.54
N ASP A 229 11.35 -31.96 2.04
CA ASP A 229 12.23 -32.54 1.00
C ASP A 229 13.55 -33.15 1.54
N GLU A 230 13.74 -33.25 2.87
CA GLU A 230 14.93 -33.90 3.50
C GLU A 230 14.56 -35.08 4.40
N GLU A 231 13.66 -36.00 3.97
CA GLU A 231 13.59 -37.38 4.53
C GLU A 231 13.70 -38.45 3.43
#